data_08b5e8643306b11a3c8c9cf15c5085f9
#
_entry.id   08b5e8643306b11a3c8c9cf15c5085f9
#
_cell.length_a   1.000
_cell.length_b   1.000
_cell.length_c   1.000
_cell.angle_alpha   90.00
_cell.angle_beta   90.00
_cell.angle_gamma   90.00
#
_symmetry.space_group_name_H-M   'P 1'
#
loop_
_entity.id
_entity.type
_entity.pdbx_description
1 polymer ?
#
loop_
_entity_poly.entity_id
_entity_poly.type
_entity_poly.pdbx_seq_one_letter_code
_entity_poly.pdbx_strand_id
1 'polypeptide(L)'
;MDDLTYTLRQLCLRNRDGSHATQADRQRSLALAARQLREAGFRQMRATSLKGKHVEALLQRWQTEGLSAGTLKNRMAHLRWWAEKVGKAGILPADNTRLGIPERRYVTNESKAKELGDGLHRIIDPHVHMSLRLQAAFGLRREESIKFQPRYADRGDHIAIKGSWAKGGRDRTVPITTPEQRTVLDEAHRLAGLGSLIPANKTYIQQRHVYDGQCKAAGLSNMHGLRHRYAQMRYEALTGWKAPAAGGLGKA
;
A
#
# COMPACT_ATOMS: atom_id res chain seq x y z
N MET A 1 25.46 -2.71 -16.67
CA MET A 1 24.97 -3.01 -15.27
C MET A 1 26.22 -3.32 -14.47
N ASP A 2 26.43 -2.67 -13.33
CA ASP A 2 27.58 -2.98 -12.46
C ASP A 2 27.38 -4.31 -11.69
N ASP A 3 28.50 -4.87 -11.18
CA ASP A 3 28.51 -6.16 -10.50
C ASP A 3 27.62 -6.22 -9.26
N LEU A 4 27.49 -5.11 -8.51
CA LEU A 4 26.63 -5.05 -7.34
C LEU A 4 25.15 -5.13 -7.74
N THR A 5 24.72 -4.32 -8.69
CA THR A 5 23.34 -4.33 -9.20
C THR A 5 22.98 -5.71 -9.79
N TYR A 6 23.89 -6.31 -10.56
CA TYR A 6 23.70 -7.65 -11.11
C TYR A 6 23.55 -8.71 -10.02
N THR A 7 24.49 -8.76 -9.08
CA THR A 7 24.49 -9.79 -8.03
C THR A 7 23.34 -9.63 -7.04
N LEU A 8 22.90 -8.40 -6.74
CA LEU A 8 21.70 -8.15 -5.94
C LEU A 8 20.43 -8.60 -6.66
N ARG A 9 20.34 -8.36 -7.98
CA ARG A 9 19.21 -8.86 -8.78
C ARG A 9 19.17 -10.39 -8.74
N GLN A 10 20.31 -11.08 -8.91
CA GLN A 10 20.39 -12.54 -8.79
C GLN A 10 19.99 -13.02 -7.40
N LEU A 11 20.41 -12.31 -6.34
CA LEU A 11 20.03 -12.62 -4.97
C LEU A 11 18.50 -12.54 -4.77
N CYS A 12 17.87 -11.50 -5.31
CA CYS A 12 16.41 -11.35 -5.26
C CYS A 12 15.67 -12.45 -6.05
N LEU A 13 16.19 -12.85 -7.22
CA LEU A 13 15.57 -13.89 -8.05
C LEU A 13 15.65 -15.27 -7.42
N ARG A 14 16.72 -15.56 -6.69
CA ARG A 14 16.92 -16.84 -5.98
C ARG A 14 16.15 -16.92 -4.66
N ASN A 15 15.80 -15.79 -4.04
CA ASN A 15 15.15 -15.71 -2.74
C ASN A 15 13.83 -14.92 -2.86
N ARG A 16 12.77 -15.63 -3.19
CA ARG A 16 11.43 -15.05 -3.46
C ARG A 16 10.55 -14.98 -2.21
N ASP A 17 11.12 -14.55 -1.08
CA ASP A 17 10.39 -14.41 0.18
C ASP A 17 9.32 -13.31 0.11
N GLY A 18 8.15 -13.58 0.68
CA GLY A 18 7.05 -12.63 0.76
C GLY A 18 6.21 -12.52 -0.51
N SER A 19 5.26 -11.59 -0.49
CA SER A 19 4.37 -11.34 -1.63
C SER A 19 5.10 -10.79 -2.85
N HIS A 20 4.49 -10.90 -4.05
CA HIS A 20 5.02 -10.29 -5.27
C HIS A 20 5.32 -8.78 -5.11
N ALA A 21 4.45 -8.05 -4.38
CA ALA A 21 4.67 -6.64 -4.11
C ALA A 21 5.90 -6.40 -3.22
N THR A 22 6.09 -7.24 -2.19
CA THR A 22 7.27 -7.19 -1.30
C THR A 22 8.55 -7.48 -2.07
N GLN A 23 8.54 -8.49 -2.95
CA GLN A 23 9.69 -8.86 -3.78
C GLN A 23 10.06 -7.70 -4.74
N ALA A 24 9.08 -7.11 -5.42
CA ALA A 24 9.29 -6.00 -6.34
C ALA A 24 9.81 -4.74 -5.60
N ASP A 25 9.29 -4.45 -4.41
CA ASP A 25 9.74 -3.31 -3.60
C ASP A 25 11.16 -3.50 -3.09
N ARG A 26 11.49 -4.70 -2.62
CA ARG A 26 12.86 -5.09 -2.24
C ARG A 26 13.82 -4.92 -3.39
N GLN A 27 13.48 -5.43 -4.57
CA GLN A 27 14.35 -5.33 -5.76
C GLN A 27 14.60 -3.86 -6.13
N ARG A 28 13.58 -3.00 -6.12
CA ARG A 28 13.73 -1.56 -6.37
C ARG A 28 14.60 -0.88 -5.32
N SER A 29 14.37 -1.19 -4.04
CA SER A 29 15.13 -0.62 -2.92
C SER A 29 16.60 -1.01 -2.97
N LEU A 30 16.91 -2.27 -3.26
CA LEU A 30 18.30 -2.75 -3.36
C LEU A 30 19.00 -2.22 -4.63
N ALA A 31 18.31 -2.07 -5.74
CA ALA A 31 18.85 -1.42 -6.94
C ALA A 31 19.19 0.06 -6.68
N LEU A 32 18.32 0.77 -5.93
CA LEU A 32 18.60 2.14 -5.48
C LEU A 32 19.84 2.18 -4.57
N ALA A 33 19.94 1.28 -3.59
CA ALA A 33 21.09 1.19 -2.69
C ALA A 33 22.40 0.93 -3.45
N ALA A 34 22.39 0.02 -4.46
CA ALA A 34 23.54 -0.24 -5.30
C ALA A 34 24.03 1.02 -6.03
N ARG A 35 23.09 1.75 -6.65
CA ARG A 35 23.41 3.02 -7.33
C ARG A 35 24.00 4.03 -6.37
N GLN A 36 23.39 4.22 -5.19
CA GLN A 36 23.85 5.18 -4.19
C GLN A 36 25.21 4.82 -3.59
N LEU A 37 25.52 3.54 -3.38
CA LEU A 37 26.84 3.08 -2.97
C LEU A 37 27.89 3.38 -4.05
N ARG A 38 27.57 3.18 -5.32
CA ARG A 38 28.48 3.52 -6.42
C ARG A 38 28.76 5.01 -6.48
N GLU A 39 27.73 5.85 -6.31
CA GLU A 39 27.87 7.31 -6.22
C GLU A 39 28.73 7.73 -5.03
N ALA A 40 28.65 7.02 -3.91
CA ALA A 40 29.50 7.21 -2.72
C ALA A 40 30.93 6.65 -2.88
N GLY A 41 31.33 6.19 -4.08
CA GLY A 41 32.69 5.73 -4.37
C GLY A 41 32.91 4.23 -4.20
N PHE A 42 31.94 3.45 -3.78
CA PHE A 42 32.07 1.98 -3.64
C PHE A 42 31.81 1.28 -4.98
N ARG A 43 32.77 1.38 -5.91
CA ARG A 43 32.59 0.95 -7.31
C ARG A 43 32.79 -0.55 -7.55
N GLN A 44 33.68 -1.19 -6.79
CA GLN A 44 34.02 -2.61 -6.96
C GLN A 44 33.35 -3.46 -5.88
N MET A 45 32.05 -3.66 -6.00
CA MET A 45 31.26 -4.42 -5.03
C MET A 45 30.45 -5.52 -5.69
N ARG A 46 30.28 -6.63 -4.95
CA ARG A 46 29.24 -7.65 -5.19
C ARG A 46 28.32 -7.74 -3.99
N ALA A 47 27.20 -8.42 -4.14
CA ALA A 47 26.26 -8.59 -3.01
C ALA A 47 26.92 -9.14 -1.75
N THR A 48 27.89 -10.04 -1.90
CA THR A 48 28.69 -10.63 -0.80
C THR A 48 29.69 -9.67 -0.17
N SER A 49 29.97 -8.52 -0.79
CA SER A 49 30.95 -7.53 -0.28
C SER A 49 30.39 -6.60 0.79
N LEU A 50 29.11 -6.76 1.19
CA LEU A 50 28.45 -5.90 2.17
C LEU A 50 29.25 -5.84 3.49
N LYS A 51 29.46 -4.62 4.01
CA LYS A 51 30.15 -4.32 5.29
C LYS A 51 29.42 -3.17 5.99
N GLY A 52 29.68 -2.97 7.30
CA GLY A 52 29.07 -1.90 8.10
C GLY A 52 29.21 -0.50 7.46
N LYS A 53 30.41 -0.16 6.97
CA LYS A 53 30.68 1.13 6.30
C LYS A 53 29.75 1.44 5.11
N HIS A 54 29.26 0.41 4.39
CA HIS A 54 28.33 0.59 3.27
C HIS A 54 26.92 0.94 3.77
N VAL A 55 26.52 0.33 4.88
CA VAL A 55 25.25 0.61 5.54
C VAL A 55 25.26 2.02 6.13
N GLU A 56 26.36 2.39 6.80
CA GLU A 56 26.54 3.73 7.37
C GLU A 56 26.44 4.82 6.30
N ALA A 57 27.15 4.63 5.18
CA ALA A 57 27.11 5.58 4.05
C ALA A 57 25.69 5.76 3.49
N LEU A 58 24.92 4.67 3.33
CA LEU A 58 23.54 4.73 2.89
C LEU A 58 22.65 5.42 3.91
N LEU A 59 22.79 5.07 5.19
CA LEU A 59 21.98 5.63 6.27
C LEU A 59 22.23 7.13 6.42
N GLN A 60 23.50 7.55 6.45
CA GLN A 60 23.88 8.97 6.51
C GLN A 60 23.27 9.75 5.34
N ARG A 61 23.41 9.23 4.12
CA ARG A 61 22.78 9.84 2.94
C ARG A 61 21.27 10.01 3.11
N TRP A 62 20.56 8.95 3.52
CA TRP A 62 19.11 8.96 3.69
C TRP A 62 18.63 9.90 4.80
N GLN A 63 19.41 10.05 5.85
CA GLN A 63 19.16 11.02 6.92
C GLN A 63 19.37 12.47 6.42
N THR A 64 20.44 12.71 5.65
CA THR A 64 20.71 14.03 5.02
C THR A 64 19.63 14.38 3.98
N GLU A 65 19.11 13.40 3.23
CA GLU A 65 17.98 13.57 2.31
C GLU A 65 16.64 13.83 3.06
N GLY A 66 16.61 13.80 4.38
CA GLY A 66 15.42 14.07 5.19
C GLY A 66 14.31 13.01 5.06
N LEU A 67 14.68 11.77 4.78
CA LEU A 67 13.69 10.71 4.60
C LEU A 67 12.91 10.42 5.89
N SER A 68 11.60 10.17 5.75
CA SER A 68 10.75 9.83 6.89
C SER A 68 11.21 8.57 7.62
N ALA A 69 10.97 8.50 8.93
CA ALA A 69 11.27 7.32 9.76
C ALA A 69 10.68 6.03 9.17
N GLY A 70 9.48 6.09 8.58
CA GLY A 70 8.88 4.94 7.91
C GLY A 70 9.66 4.47 6.68
N THR A 71 10.16 5.41 5.86
CA THR A 71 10.99 5.10 4.68
C THR A 71 12.33 4.51 5.11
N LEU A 72 12.98 5.10 6.11
CA LEU A 72 14.23 4.59 6.67
C LEU A 72 14.08 3.14 7.18
N LYS A 73 13.04 2.90 8.00
CA LYS A 73 12.75 1.55 8.54
C LYS A 73 12.53 0.51 7.44
N ASN A 74 11.79 0.87 6.37
CA ASN A 74 11.57 -0.04 5.24
C ASN A 74 12.87 -0.32 4.48
N ARG A 75 13.68 0.68 4.18
CA ARG A 75 14.98 0.49 3.51
C ARG A 75 15.92 -0.34 4.37
N MET A 76 15.97 -0.10 5.68
CA MET A 76 16.77 -0.91 6.61
C MET A 76 16.31 -2.37 6.68
N ALA A 77 14.99 -2.63 6.60
CA ALA A 77 14.49 -4.00 6.52
C ALA A 77 15.02 -4.73 5.27
N HIS A 78 15.10 -4.04 4.12
CA HIS A 78 15.68 -4.60 2.90
C HIS A 78 17.22 -4.80 3.02
N LEU A 79 17.94 -3.91 3.70
CA LEU A 79 19.37 -4.11 3.96
C LEU A 79 19.64 -5.27 4.93
N ARG A 80 18.80 -5.45 5.96
CA ARG A 80 18.89 -6.62 6.85
C ARG A 80 18.64 -7.92 6.10
N TRP A 81 17.62 -7.94 5.24
CA TRP A 81 17.37 -9.07 4.36
C TRP A 81 18.58 -9.37 3.46
N TRP A 82 19.19 -8.33 2.85
CA TRP A 82 20.41 -8.52 2.06
C TRP A 82 21.55 -9.11 2.91
N ALA A 83 21.83 -8.54 4.08
CA ALA A 83 22.86 -9.02 5.00
C ALA A 83 22.62 -10.49 5.41
N GLU A 84 21.38 -10.85 5.73
CA GLU A 84 20.97 -12.22 6.04
C GLU A 84 21.28 -13.18 4.88
N LYS A 85 20.85 -12.84 3.66
CA LYS A 85 21.02 -13.72 2.49
C LYS A 85 22.48 -13.90 2.04
N VAL A 86 23.38 -13.04 2.49
CA VAL A 86 24.84 -13.19 2.24
C VAL A 86 25.61 -13.66 3.49
N GLY A 87 24.92 -14.15 4.52
CA GLY A 87 25.53 -14.68 5.74
C GLY A 87 26.18 -13.63 6.65
N LYS A 88 25.70 -12.39 6.60
CA LYS A 88 26.29 -11.25 7.34
C LYS A 88 25.27 -10.51 8.23
N ALA A 89 24.29 -11.20 8.78
CA ALA A 89 23.22 -10.60 9.59
C ALA A 89 23.77 -9.75 10.76
N GLY A 90 24.90 -10.13 11.35
CA GLY A 90 25.52 -9.43 12.47
C GLY A 90 26.11 -8.05 12.18
N ILE A 91 26.22 -7.63 10.91
CA ILE A 91 26.76 -6.29 10.58
C ILE A 91 25.75 -5.15 10.78
N LEU A 92 24.47 -5.48 10.96
CA LEU A 92 23.41 -4.51 11.21
C LEU A 92 22.75 -4.79 12.56
N PRO A 93 22.60 -3.77 13.41
CA PRO A 93 21.80 -3.94 14.62
C PRO A 93 20.36 -4.25 14.28
N ALA A 94 19.73 -5.12 15.08
CA ALA A 94 18.31 -5.44 14.92
C ALA A 94 17.44 -4.22 15.23
N ASP A 95 17.85 -3.41 16.21
CA ASP A 95 17.15 -2.21 16.65
C ASP A 95 17.49 -0.99 15.79
N ASN A 96 16.45 -0.27 15.38
CA ASN A 96 16.58 0.95 14.61
C ASN A 96 16.98 2.18 15.47
N THR A 97 16.74 2.15 16.77
CA THR A 97 17.12 3.25 17.68
C THR A 97 18.63 3.40 17.75
N ARG A 98 19.38 2.28 17.74
CA ARG A 98 20.85 2.27 17.65
C ARG A 98 21.40 2.89 16.36
N LEU A 99 20.56 3.06 15.37
CA LEU A 99 20.89 3.67 14.08
C LEU A 99 20.41 5.14 13.99
N GLY A 100 19.94 5.72 15.11
CA GLY A 100 19.40 7.08 15.12
C GLY A 100 18.11 7.24 14.31
N ILE A 101 17.40 6.13 14.01
CA ILE A 101 16.14 6.19 13.28
C ILE A 101 15.00 6.33 14.29
N PRO A 102 14.25 7.43 14.24
CA PRO A 102 13.20 7.71 15.22
C PRO A 102 12.04 6.70 15.11
N GLU A 103 11.25 6.61 16.16
CA GLU A 103 10.04 5.81 16.13
C GLU A 103 9.02 6.38 15.13
N ARG A 104 8.31 5.48 14.45
CA ARG A 104 7.25 5.85 13.54
C ARG A 104 5.98 6.15 14.34
N ARG A 105 5.48 7.37 14.25
CA ARG A 105 4.14 7.70 14.75
C ARG A 105 3.09 7.14 13.81
N TYR A 106 2.27 6.20 14.31
CA TYR A 106 1.17 5.60 13.55
C TYR A 106 -0.14 6.36 13.71
N VAL A 107 -0.34 6.98 14.87
CA VAL A 107 -1.53 7.78 15.20
C VAL A 107 -1.09 9.24 15.30
N THR A 108 -1.60 10.06 14.38
CA THR A 108 -1.27 11.49 14.34
C THR A 108 -2.44 12.37 14.77
N ASN A 109 -3.63 11.79 14.99
CA ASN A 109 -4.90 12.50 15.23
C ASN A 109 -5.23 13.54 14.15
N GLU A 110 -4.63 13.40 12.97
CA GLU A 110 -4.92 14.21 11.79
C GLU A 110 -5.80 13.43 10.82
N SER A 111 -6.88 14.05 10.37
CA SER A 111 -7.77 13.40 9.41
C SER A 111 -7.10 13.27 8.03
N LYS A 112 -7.06 12.04 7.54
CA LYS A 112 -6.68 11.71 6.16
C LYS A 112 -7.92 11.35 5.33
N ALA A 113 -9.10 11.68 5.83
CA ALA A 113 -10.35 11.46 5.14
C ALA A 113 -10.37 12.24 3.82
N LYS A 114 -10.95 11.61 2.79
CA LYS A 114 -11.18 12.20 1.47
C LYS A 114 -12.62 11.96 1.06
N GLU A 115 -13.13 12.86 0.25
CA GLU A 115 -14.40 12.73 -0.46
C GLU A 115 -14.13 12.63 -1.95
N LEU A 116 -15.07 12.07 -2.69
CA LEU A 116 -14.94 11.96 -4.14
C LEU A 116 -15.15 13.31 -4.82
N GLY A 117 -16.06 14.14 -4.26
CA GLY A 117 -16.39 15.45 -4.81
C GLY A 117 -16.67 15.42 -6.31
N ASP A 118 -16.48 16.57 -6.96
CA ASP A 118 -16.71 16.72 -8.41
C ASP A 118 -15.73 15.92 -9.27
N GLY A 119 -14.62 15.46 -8.68
CA GLY A 119 -13.66 14.63 -9.39
C GLY A 119 -14.24 13.30 -9.88
N LEU A 120 -15.28 12.78 -9.21
CA LEU A 120 -15.93 11.55 -9.63
C LEU A 120 -16.60 11.68 -11.00
N HIS A 121 -17.21 12.81 -11.34
CA HIS A 121 -17.86 13.05 -12.63
C HIS A 121 -16.87 13.07 -13.81
N ARG A 122 -15.59 13.27 -13.55
CA ARG A 122 -14.51 13.23 -14.56
C ARG A 122 -14.00 11.82 -14.84
N ILE A 123 -14.45 10.82 -14.07
CA ILE A 123 -14.10 9.42 -14.30
C ILE A 123 -15.03 8.85 -15.38
N ILE A 124 -14.47 8.55 -16.54
CA ILE A 124 -15.23 8.05 -17.69
C ILE A 124 -15.30 6.52 -17.76
N ASP A 125 -14.33 5.81 -17.18
CA ASP A 125 -14.38 4.34 -17.11
C ASP A 125 -15.38 3.89 -16.04
N PRO A 126 -16.48 3.16 -16.40
CA PRO A 126 -17.52 2.80 -15.46
C PRO A 126 -17.06 1.87 -14.35
N HIS A 127 -16.07 0.99 -14.62
CA HIS A 127 -15.52 0.09 -13.61
C HIS A 127 -14.64 0.84 -12.59
N VAL A 128 -13.90 1.86 -13.03
CA VAL A 128 -13.15 2.74 -12.12
C VAL A 128 -14.11 3.59 -11.29
N HIS A 129 -15.13 4.17 -11.91
CA HIS A 129 -16.17 4.94 -11.24
C HIS A 129 -16.84 4.12 -10.13
N MET A 130 -17.26 2.89 -10.44
CA MET A 130 -17.87 1.97 -9.48
C MET A 130 -16.89 1.54 -8.38
N SER A 131 -15.61 1.27 -8.72
CA SER A 131 -14.58 0.95 -7.72
C SER A 131 -14.40 2.07 -6.70
N LEU A 132 -14.43 3.33 -7.12
CA LEU A 132 -14.34 4.49 -6.23
C LEU A 132 -15.57 4.62 -5.32
N ARG A 133 -16.78 4.41 -5.87
CA ARG A 133 -18.03 4.43 -5.09
C ARG A 133 -18.05 3.31 -4.04
N LEU A 134 -17.61 2.11 -4.37
CA LEU A 134 -17.47 1.01 -3.40
C LEU A 134 -16.44 1.32 -2.31
N GLN A 135 -15.32 1.97 -2.65
CA GLN A 135 -14.36 2.44 -1.64
C GLN A 135 -15.00 3.44 -0.68
N ALA A 136 -15.77 4.37 -1.18
CA ALA A 136 -16.46 5.38 -0.36
C ALA A 136 -17.55 4.74 0.52
N ALA A 137 -18.41 3.89 -0.06
CA ALA A 137 -19.57 3.31 0.62
C ALA A 137 -19.19 2.24 1.67
N PHE A 138 -18.14 1.46 1.43
CA PHE A 138 -17.79 0.30 2.27
C PHE A 138 -16.36 0.37 2.85
N GLY A 139 -15.63 1.44 2.62
CA GLY A 139 -14.26 1.59 3.08
C GLY A 139 -13.32 0.53 2.48
N LEU A 140 -13.57 0.09 1.24
CA LEU A 140 -12.73 -0.90 0.59
C LEU A 140 -11.35 -0.32 0.25
N ARG A 141 -10.32 -1.19 0.26
CA ARG A 141 -9.03 -0.83 -0.35
C ARG A 141 -9.16 -0.85 -1.88
N ARG A 142 -8.29 -0.11 -2.57
CA ARG A 142 -8.28 -0.06 -4.04
C ARG A 142 -8.28 -1.46 -4.68
N GLU A 143 -7.44 -2.36 -4.21
CA GLU A 143 -7.38 -3.72 -4.74
C GLU A 143 -8.67 -4.50 -4.51
N GLU A 144 -9.24 -4.38 -3.30
CA GLU A 144 -10.51 -5.02 -2.94
C GLU A 144 -11.65 -4.52 -3.84
N SER A 145 -11.70 -3.21 -4.13
CA SER A 145 -12.75 -2.63 -4.97
C SER A 145 -12.61 -2.98 -6.45
N ILE A 146 -11.37 -3.05 -6.98
CA ILE A 146 -11.14 -3.45 -8.38
C ILE A 146 -11.46 -4.94 -8.59
N LYS A 147 -11.07 -5.80 -7.64
CA LYS A 147 -11.32 -7.25 -7.70
C LYS A 147 -12.74 -7.64 -7.24
N PHE A 148 -13.56 -6.69 -6.84
CA PHE A 148 -14.87 -6.94 -6.26
C PHE A 148 -15.76 -7.74 -7.20
N GLN A 149 -16.33 -8.83 -6.70
CA GLN A 149 -17.30 -9.68 -7.37
C GLN A 149 -18.64 -9.55 -6.62
N PRO A 150 -19.57 -8.74 -7.10
CA PRO A 150 -20.80 -8.45 -6.37
C PRO A 150 -21.57 -9.70 -5.99
N ARG A 151 -21.74 -10.65 -6.93
CA ARG A 151 -22.45 -11.89 -6.70
C ARG A 151 -21.87 -12.79 -5.59
N TYR A 152 -20.55 -12.74 -5.41
CA TYR A 152 -19.90 -13.43 -4.30
C TYR A 152 -19.99 -12.62 -3.02
N ALA A 153 -19.77 -11.30 -3.12
CA ALA A 153 -19.60 -10.45 -1.96
C ALA A 153 -20.91 -10.18 -1.22
N ASP A 154 -22.00 -9.99 -1.95
CA ASP A 154 -23.30 -9.67 -1.38
C ASP A 154 -23.90 -10.85 -0.60
N ARG A 155 -24.19 -10.62 0.69
CA ARG A 155 -24.78 -11.60 1.62
C ARG A 155 -26.10 -11.09 2.22
N GLY A 156 -26.70 -10.06 1.61
CA GLY A 156 -27.93 -9.44 2.06
C GLY A 156 -27.70 -8.32 3.06
N ASP A 157 -27.31 -8.64 4.29
CA ASP A 157 -27.07 -7.70 5.39
C ASP A 157 -25.60 -7.21 5.49
N HIS A 158 -24.69 -7.87 4.80
CA HIS A 158 -23.28 -7.52 4.76
C HIS A 158 -22.63 -7.89 3.44
N ILE A 159 -21.44 -7.36 3.18
CA ILE A 159 -20.56 -7.83 2.11
C ILE A 159 -19.39 -8.64 2.68
N ALA A 160 -19.06 -9.76 2.01
CA ALA A 160 -17.92 -10.61 2.31
C ALA A 160 -16.73 -10.26 1.37
N ILE A 161 -15.58 -9.97 1.93
CA ILE A 161 -14.35 -9.67 1.20
C ILE A 161 -13.40 -10.86 1.30
N LYS A 162 -13.07 -11.45 0.14
CA LYS A 162 -12.12 -12.58 0.05
C LYS A 162 -10.72 -12.16 0.49
N GLY A 163 -10.06 -13.01 1.23
CA GLY A 163 -8.66 -12.84 1.60
C GLY A 163 -7.74 -12.63 0.39
N SER A 164 -8.00 -13.29 -0.73
CA SER A 164 -7.25 -13.11 -1.99
C SER A 164 -7.38 -11.71 -2.61
N TRP A 165 -8.35 -10.90 -2.19
CA TRP A 165 -8.48 -9.49 -2.57
C TRP A 165 -7.82 -8.58 -1.55
N ALA A 166 -7.64 -9.08 -0.31
CA ALA A 166 -7.24 -8.29 0.84
C ALA A 166 -5.74 -8.37 1.11
N LYS A 167 -5.15 -7.26 1.56
CA LYS A 167 -3.79 -7.26 2.06
C LYS A 167 -3.67 -8.18 3.29
N GLY A 168 -2.77 -9.15 3.24
CA GLY A 168 -2.55 -10.10 4.32
C GLY A 168 -3.41 -11.36 4.25
N GLY A 169 -4.19 -11.56 3.18
CA GLY A 169 -4.87 -12.82 2.91
C GLY A 169 -6.01 -13.17 3.89
N ARG A 170 -6.57 -12.19 4.60
CA ARG A 170 -7.64 -12.45 5.59
C ARG A 170 -9.00 -12.03 5.06
N ASP A 171 -9.94 -12.95 5.14
CA ASP A 171 -11.35 -12.67 4.89
C ASP A 171 -11.88 -11.68 5.94
N ARG A 172 -12.85 -10.88 5.54
CA ARG A 172 -13.57 -9.99 6.44
C ARG A 172 -14.95 -9.66 5.90
N THR A 173 -15.84 -9.23 6.77
CA THR A 173 -17.16 -8.73 6.42
C THR A 173 -17.25 -7.23 6.66
N VAL A 174 -18.17 -6.58 5.94
CA VAL A 174 -18.55 -5.17 6.16
C VAL A 174 -20.07 -5.10 6.13
N PRO A 175 -20.74 -4.67 7.19
CA PRO A 175 -22.19 -4.62 7.24
C PRO A 175 -22.75 -3.56 6.28
N ILE A 176 -23.91 -3.84 5.72
CA ILE A 176 -24.74 -2.89 4.97
C ILE A 176 -25.65 -2.21 5.98
N THR A 177 -25.52 -0.92 6.15
CA THR A 177 -26.21 -0.17 7.21
C THR A 177 -26.98 1.03 6.71
N THR A 178 -26.87 1.32 5.40
CA THR A 178 -27.56 2.45 4.79
C THR A 178 -28.18 2.09 3.43
N PRO A 179 -29.26 2.72 3.03
CA PRO A 179 -29.86 2.54 1.70
C PRO A 179 -28.87 2.85 0.56
N GLU A 180 -27.99 3.85 0.76
CA GLU A 180 -27.00 4.25 -0.24
C GLU A 180 -25.99 3.12 -0.50
N GLN A 181 -25.58 2.40 0.56
CA GLN A 181 -24.72 1.22 0.39
C GLN A 181 -25.40 0.14 -0.44
N ARG A 182 -26.70 -0.09 -0.22
CA ARG A 182 -27.50 -1.04 -1.02
C ARG A 182 -27.55 -0.61 -2.48
N THR A 183 -27.87 0.66 -2.75
CA THR A 183 -27.92 1.21 -4.10
C THR A 183 -26.58 1.03 -4.84
N VAL A 184 -25.47 1.36 -4.20
CA VAL A 184 -24.13 1.19 -4.79
C VAL A 184 -23.85 -0.28 -5.11
N LEU A 185 -24.27 -1.20 -4.25
CA LEU A 185 -24.06 -2.65 -4.46
C LEU A 185 -24.93 -3.18 -5.61
N ASP A 186 -26.18 -2.74 -5.70
CA ASP A 186 -27.11 -3.12 -6.79
C ASP A 186 -26.60 -2.61 -8.16
N GLU A 187 -26.04 -1.40 -8.21
CA GLU A 187 -25.40 -0.88 -9.42
C GLU A 187 -24.11 -1.66 -9.76
N ALA A 188 -23.35 -2.07 -8.76
CA ALA A 188 -22.17 -2.93 -8.98
C ALA A 188 -22.58 -4.30 -9.55
N HIS A 189 -23.71 -4.86 -9.10
CA HIS A 189 -24.28 -6.09 -9.68
C HIS A 189 -24.63 -5.90 -11.15
N ARG A 190 -25.31 -4.82 -11.50
CA ARG A 190 -25.68 -4.52 -12.89
C ARG A 190 -24.45 -4.38 -13.79
N LEU A 191 -23.41 -3.70 -13.31
CA LEU A 191 -22.18 -3.47 -14.08
C LEU A 191 -21.34 -4.74 -14.25
N ALA A 192 -21.15 -5.50 -13.18
CA ALA A 192 -20.26 -6.67 -13.19
C ALA A 192 -20.95 -7.95 -13.72
N GLY A 193 -22.27 -8.02 -13.69
CA GLY A 193 -23.02 -9.23 -14.04
C GLY A 193 -22.58 -10.43 -13.21
N LEU A 194 -22.13 -11.48 -13.89
CA LEU A 194 -21.59 -12.69 -13.25
C LEU A 194 -20.10 -12.57 -12.87
N GLY A 195 -19.43 -11.51 -13.31
CA GLY A 195 -17.98 -11.32 -13.19
C GLY A 195 -17.57 -10.49 -11.99
N SER A 196 -16.48 -9.78 -12.19
CA SER A 196 -15.89 -8.81 -11.25
C SER A 196 -15.88 -7.41 -11.84
N LEU A 197 -15.46 -6.43 -11.06
CA LEU A 197 -15.18 -5.08 -11.57
C LEU A 197 -13.89 -4.99 -12.40
N ILE A 198 -13.23 -6.10 -12.69
CA ILE A 198 -12.23 -6.19 -13.74
C ILE A 198 -12.96 -6.58 -15.02
N PRO A 199 -12.96 -5.73 -16.08
CA PRO A 199 -13.55 -6.11 -17.37
C PRO A 199 -12.98 -7.42 -17.91
N ALA A 200 -13.80 -8.24 -18.58
CA ALA A 200 -13.42 -9.57 -19.06
C ALA A 200 -12.19 -9.56 -19.99
N ASN A 201 -11.95 -8.46 -20.69
CA ASN A 201 -10.81 -8.28 -21.61
C ASN A 201 -9.56 -7.71 -20.93
N LYS A 202 -9.55 -7.57 -19.61
CA LYS A 202 -8.41 -6.99 -18.86
C LYS A 202 -7.95 -7.89 -17.72
N THR A 203 -6.66 -7.83 -17.45
CA THR A 203 -6.08 -8.35 -16.19
C THR A 203 -6.24 -7.33 -15.07
N TYR A 204 -6.10 -7.77 -13.81
CA TYR A 204 -6.06 -6.87 -12.66
C TYR A 204 -5.02 -5.74 -12.80
N ILE A 205 -3.83 -6.06 -13.32
CA ILE A 205 -2.75 -5.06 -13.48
C ILE A 205 -3.16 -4.00 -14.51
N GLN A 206 -3.76 -4.41 -15.63
CA GLN A 206 -4.26 -3.48 -16.64
C GLN A 206 -5.37 -2.58 -16.07
N GLN A 207 -6.36 -3.15 -15.39
CA GLN A 207 -7.44 -2.36 -14.79
C GLN A 207 -6.92 -1.43 -13.68
N ARG A 208 -5.92 -1.85 -12.91
CA ARG A 208 -5.27 -0.97 -11.93
C ARG A 208 -4.58 0.23 -12.59
N HIS A 209 -3.93 0.02 -13.74
CA HIS A 209 -3.31 1.13 -14.49
C HIS A 209 -4.38 2.09 -15.03
N VAL A 210 -5.52 1.57 -15.52
CA VAL A 210 -6.67 2.40 -15.94
C VAL A 210 -7.17 3.20 -14.74
N TYR A 211 -7.38 2.56 -13.58
CA TYR A 211 -7.78 3.22 -12.34
C TYR A 211 -6.82 4.36 -11.96
N ASP A 212 -5.52 4.09 -11.94
CA ASP A 212 -4.51 5.09 -11.55
C ASP A 212 -4.48 6.26 -12.56
N GLY A 213 -4.59 5.97 -13.86
CA GLY A 213 -4.65 6.98 -14.94
C GLY A 213 -5.90 7.85 -14.87
N GLN A 214 -7.07 7.25 -14.70
CA GLN A 214 -8.35 7.95 -14.58
C GLN A 214 -8.36 8.86 -13.34
N CYS A 215 -7.94 8.34 -12.18
CA CYS A 215 -7.84 9.16 -10.97
C CYS A 215 -6.91 10.35 -11.16
N LYS A 216 -5.74 10.15 -11.77
CA LYS A 216 -4.80 11.23 -12.06
C LYS A 216 -5.39 12.29 -12.98
N ALA A 217 -6.04 11.88 -14.07
CA ALA A 217 -6.69 12.78 -15.03
C ALA A 217 -7.84 13.58 -14.39
N ALA A 218 -8.59 12.95 -13.46
CA ALA A 218 -9.65 13.58 -12.72
C ALA A 218 -9.18 14.48 -11.55
N GLY A 219 -7.87 14.57 -11.28
CA GLY A 219 -7.30 15.30 -10.15
C GLY A 219 -7.50 14.59 -8.80
N LEU A 220 -7.89 13.32 -8.82
CA LEU A 220 -8.09 12.52 -7.61
C LEU A 220 -6.77 11.89 -7.15
N SER A 221 -6.40 12.13 -5.89
CA SER A 221 -5.18 11.60 -5.29
C SER A 221 -5.44 11.05 -3.89
N ASN A 222 -4.60 10.11 -3.44
CA ASN A 222 -4.68 9.53 -2.09
C ASN A 222 -6.05 8.91 -1.76
N MET A 223 -6.66 8.18 -2.71
CA MET A 223 -8.01 7.60 -2.57
C MET A 223 -8.14 6.61 -1.39
N HIS A 224 -7.04 6.21 -0.75
CA HIS A 224 -7.11 5.52 0.54
C HIS A 224 -7.82 6.38 1.63
N GLY A 225 -7.87 7.68 1.45
CA GLY A 225 -8.63 8.62 2.27
C GLY A 225 -10.13 8.34 2.32
N LEU A 226 -10.73 7.75 1.27
CA LEU A 226 -12.13 7.30 1.27
C LEU A 226 -12.39 6.28 2.40
N ARG A 227 -11.43 5.35 2.60
CA ARG A 227 -11.51 4.39 3.70
C ARG A 227 -11.34 5.06 5.07
N HIS A 228 -10.51 6.08 5.18
CA HIS A 228 -10.40 6.86 6.42
C HIS A 228 -11.71 7.56 6.72
N ARG A 229 -12.35 8.16 5.72
CA ARG A 229 -13.66 8.79 5.87
C ARG A 229 -14.73 7.78 6.32
N TYR A 230 -14.83 6.66 5.62
CA TYR A 230 -15.75 5.58 6.01
C TYR A 230 -15.56 5.14 7.46
N ALA A 231 -14.31 4.91 7.89
CA ALA A 231 -14.00 4.50 9.26
C ALA A 231 -14.41 5.57 10.29
N GLN A 232 -14.19 6.85 10.00
CA GLN A 232 -14.58 7.96 10.88
C GLN A 232 -16.11 8.06 11.00
N MET A 233 -16.82 8.02 9.87
CA MET A 233 -18.29 8.04 9.86
C MET A 233 -18.89 6.81 10.58
N ARG A 234 -18.28 5.62 10.37
CA ARG A 234 -18.74 4.41 11.04
C ARG A 234 -18.49 4.45 12.54
N TYR A 235 -17.36 5.01 12.97
CA TYR A 235 -17.06 5.21 14.39
C TYR A 235 -18.09 6.14 15.02
N GLU A 236 -18.39 7.28 14.39
CA GLU A 236 -19.38 8.24 14.89
C GLU A 236 -20.79 7.62 14.96
N ALA A 237 -21.20 6.88 13.93
CA ALA A 237 -22.49 6.19 13.90
C ALA A 237 -22.66 5.12 15.02
N LEU A 238 -21.54 4.49 15.43
CA LEU A 238 -21.56 3.46 16.48
C LEU A 238 -21.45 4.02 17.89
N THR A 239 -20.77 5.14 18.06
CA THR A 239 -20.42 5.67 19.38
C THR A 239 -21.12 6.97 19.74
N GLY A 240 -21.69 7.69 18.75
CA GLY A 240 -22.18 9.05 18.89
C GLY A 240 -21.10 10.12 18.99
N TRP A 241 -19.79 9.73 18.89
CA TRP A 241 -18.66 10.63 19.07
C TRP A 241 -17.84 10.71 17.78
N LYS A 242 -17.33 11.90 17.45
CA LYS A 242 -16.37 12.05 16.37
C LYS A 242 -15.11 11.24 16.68
N ALA A 243 -14.55 10.61 15.66
CA ALA A 243 -13.24 9.94 15.79
C ALA A 243 -12.16 10.97 16.19
N PRO A 244 -11.13 10.59 16.98
CA PRO A 244 -10.04 11.51 17.36
C PRO A 244 -9.40 12.21 16.16
N ALA A 245 -9.16 11.50 15.07
CA ALA A 245 -8.64 12.07 13.83
C ALA A 245 -9.61 13.06 13.13
N ALA A 246 -10.91 13.05 13.47
CA ALA A 246 -11.93 13.96 12.96
C ALA A 246 -12.28 15.09 13.97
N GLY A 247 -11.42 15.31 14.97
CA GLY A 247 -11.62 16.33 16.01
C GLY A 247 -12.39 15.87 17.23
N GLY A 248 -12.60 14.57 17.40
CA GLY A 248 -13.16 14.01 18.63
C GLY A 248 -12.12 13.89 19.76
N LEU A 249 -12.59 13.52 20.95
CA LEU A 249 -11.74 13.32 22.12
C LEU A 249 -10.72 12.21 21.86
N GLY A 250 -9.44 12.50 22.10
CA GLY A 250 -8.36 11.52 22.12
C GLY A 250 -8.45 10.62 23.37
N LYS A 251 -7.67 9.53 23.37
CA LYS A 251 -7.40 8.85 24.64
C LYS A 251 -6.69 9.84 25.58
N ALA A 252 -7.25 10.01 26.78
CA ALA A 252 -6.54 10.61 27.88
C ALA A 252 -5.27 9.81 28.20
#